data_dbf88640d81ee49052efd8b2b2eb2495
#
_entry.id   dbf88640d81ee49052efd8b2b2eb2495
#
_cell.length_a   1.000
_cell.length_b   1.000
_cell.length_c   1.000
_cell.angle_alpha   90.00
_cell.angle_beta   90.00
_cell.angle_gamma   90.00
#
_symmetry.space_group_name_H-M   'P 1'
#
loop_
_entity.id
_entity.type
_entity.pdbx_description
1 polymer ?
#
loop_
_entity_poly.entity_id
_entity_poly.type
_entity_poly.pdbx_seq_one_letter_code
_entity_poly.pdbx_strand_id
1 'polypeptide(L)'
;MDWEKEYRKKLVSVEEAAAQIKSGDNIAMSAGPSTPVDLISAIAKRYKELKDMTVFSGLLINLLDYLKAEYKGHIKHHTIFAGPVKRMFLSQGNIEVTSYQFSKTDELTNALPCNVALFEVSEPDTRGYMSFGPLGTFNNGLVSRNVDKIIVQVNKKTPFVNGMDAHIHVSKVDYICEADHELAEIPHITPGEKEHKIAEYIVERIPDEACIQIGLGKLANAVGYQLEQKKDLGVHTEMLTDSMVTLAKKGIFNCEKKTFHRDKIVCGFGVGTKELYEFMDRNPLVATFPISYINDINNIAKIDNFVSINNALTVDLAGQVCSETLGFSV
;
A
#
# COMPACT_ATOMS: atom_id res chain seq x y z
N MET A 1 -19.39 -1.49 24.73
CA MET A 1 -20.04 -0.59 23.74
C MET A 1 -20.67 -1.50 22.69
N ASP A 2 -21.92 -1.27 22.36
CA ASP A 2 -22.60 -1.99 21.26
C ASP A 2 -22.13 -1.39 19.93
N TRP A 3 -21.12 -2.01 19.35
CA TRP A 3 -20.49 -1.50 18.13
C TRP A 3 -21.43 -1.58 16.90
N GLU A 4 -22.35 -2.53 16.85
CA GLU A 4 -23.32 -2.64 15.76
C GLU A 4 -24.30 -1.45 15.75
N LYS A 5 -24.74 -1.05 16.95
CA LYS A 5 -25.57 0.15 17.09
C LYS A 5 -24.82 1.41 16.71
N GLU A 6 -23.54 1.50 17.08
CA GLU A 6 -22.69 2.63 16.70
C GLU A 6 -22.43 2.68 15.19
N TYR A 7 -22.18 1.52 14.56
CA TYR A 7 -22.03 1.39 13.12
C TYR A 7 -23.28 1.92 12.38
N ARG A 8 -24.47 1.42 12.74
CA ARG A 8 -25.73 1.87 12.13
C ARG A 8 -26.00 3.36 12.29
N LYS A 9 -25.59 3.94 13.41
CA LYS A 9 -25.75 5.39 13.66
C LYS A 9 -24.88 6.23 12.73
N LYS A 10 -23.69 5.74 12.35
CA LYS A 10 -22.70 6.43 11.51
C LYS A 10 -22.86 6.11 10.02
N LEU A 11 -23.66 5.10 9.70
CA LEU A 11 -23.90 4.68 8.33
C LEU A 11 -24.74 5.72 7.58
N VAL A 12 -24.20 6.19 6.46
CA VAL A 12 -24.80 7.17 5.56
C VAL A 12 -24.59 6.75 4.11
N SER A 13 -25.25 7.38 3.16
CA SER A 13 -24.97 7.20 1.73
C SER A 13 -23.57 7.73 1.37
N VAL A 14 -23.03 7.28 0.24
CA VAL A 14 -21.73 7.79 -0.28
C VAL A 14 -21.81 9.32 -0.51
N GLU A 15 -22.94 9.81 -1.02
CA GLU A 15 -23.19 11.24 -1.26
C GLU A 15 -23.23 12.03 0.04
N GLU A 16 -23.88 11.52 1.09
CA GLU A 16 -23.93 12.15 2.41
C GLU A 16 -22.54 12.16 3.07
N ALA A 17 -21.76 11.08 2.93
CA ALA A 17 -20.38 11.02 3.37
C ALA A 17 -19.50 12.04 2.62
N ALA A 18 -19.63 12.11 1.30
CA ALA A 18 -18.92 13.07 0.46
C ALA A 18 -19.31 14.54 0.81
N ALA A 19 -20.56 14.80 1.22
CA ALA A 19 -21.05 16.13 1.63
C ALA A 19 -20.36 16.65 2.91
N GLN A 20 -19.71 15.79 3.68
CA GLN A 20 -18.93 16.17 4.87
C GLN A 20 -17.63 16.89 4.54
N ILE A 21 -17.20 16.84 3.28
CA ILE A 21 -15.97 17.46 2.78
C ILE A 21 -16.26 18.91 2.39
N LYS A 22 -15.35 19.82 2.80
CA LYS A 22 -15.46 21.27 2.64
C LYS A 22 -14.26 21.82 1.89
N SER A 23 -14.43 23.04 1.33
CA SER A 23 -13.30 23.80 0.78
C SER A 23 -12.20 24.01 1.81
N GLY A 24 -10.95 23.86 1.39
CA GLY A 24 -9.77 23.96 2.24
C GLY A 24 -9.42 22.69 3.00
N ASP A 25 -10.20 21.61 2.93
CA ASP A 25 -9.86 20.36 3.58
C ASP A 25 -8.59 19.75 2.95
N ASN A 26 -7.71 19.26 3.82
CA ASN A 26 -6.53 18.50 3.49
C ASN A 26 -6.76 17.04 3.86
N ILE A 27 -6.87 16.22 2.85
CA ILE A 27 -7.34 14.84 2.97
C ILE A 27 -6.16 13.87 2.91
N ALA A 28 -5.97 13.06 3.93
CA ALA A 28 -5.15 11.86 3.83
C ALA A 28 -6.01 10.70 3.34
N MET A 29 -5.70 10.16 2.16
CA MET A 29 -6.47 9.08 1.53
C MET A 29 -5.64 7.80 1.47
N SER A 30 -6.24 6.67 1.85
CA SER A 30 -5.62 5.37 1.65
C SER A 30 -5.34 5.10 0.17
N ALA A 31 -4.36 4.25 -0.11
CA ALA A 31 -3.74 4.12 -1.42
C ALA A 31 -3.90 2.71 -2.00
N GLY A 32 -3.48 2.53 -3.24
CA GLY A 32 -3.42 1.25 -3.96
C GLY A 32 -4.76 0.54 -4.01
N PRO A 33 -4.80 -0.77 -3.69
CA PRO A 33 -6.05 -1.54 -3.65
C PRO A 33 -7.01 -1.08 -2.55
N SER A 34 -6.54 -0.35 -1.55
CA SER A 34 -7.38 0.20 -0.46
C SER A 34 -7.85 1.64 -0.73
N THR A 35 -7.87 2.09 -1.99
CA THR A 35 -8.38 3.43 -2.35
C THR A 35 -9.91 3.45 -2.27
N PRO A 36 -10.53 4.37 -1.49
CA PRO A 36 -12.00 4.48 -1.35
C PRO A 36 -12.61 5.12 -2.61
N VAL A 37 -12.70 4.34 -3.70
CA VAL A 37 -12.98 4.85 -5.05
C VAL A 37 -14.35 5.48 -5.20
N ASP A 38 -15.38 4.96 -4.57
CA ASP A 38 -16.73 5.50 -4.67
C ASP A 38 -16.82 6.84 -3.94
N LEU A 39 -16.26 6.89 -2.73
CA LEU A 39 -16.26 8.09 -1.89
C LEU A 39 -15.47 9.23 -2.55
N ILE A 40 -14.23 8.97 -3.01
CA ILE A 40 -13.43 10.00 -3.66
C ILE A 40 -14.04 10.45 -5.00
N SER A 41 -14.71 9.56 -5.73
CA SER A 41 -15.42 9.89 -6.96
C SER A 41 -16.65 10.77 -6.67
N ALA A 42 -17.39 10.51 -5.60
CA ALA A 42 -18.51 11.37 -5.18
C ALA A 42 -18.03 12.77 -4.75
N ILE A 43 -16.90 12.86 -4.04
CA ILE A 43 -16.26 14.14 -3.72
C ILE A 43 -15.83 14.88 -5.00
N ALA A 44 -15.21 14.17 -5.94
CA ALA A 44 -14.76 14.75 -7.22
C ALA A 44 -15.91 15.32 -8.05
N LYS A 45 -17.09 14.72 -8.05
CA LYS A 45 -18.28 15.26 -8.74
C LYS A 45 -18.71 16.64 -8.21
N ARG A 46 -18.39 16.95 -6.95
CA ARG A 46 -18.69 18.22 -6.29
C ARG A 46 -17.62 19.29 -6.52
N TYR A 47 -16.62 19.06 -7.37
CA TYR A 47 -15.44 19.95 -7.47
C TYR A 47 -15.76 21.42 -7.70
N LYS A 48 -16.84 21.75 -8.43
CA LYS A 48 -17.26 23.14 -8.68
C LYS A 48 -17.69 23.89 -7.40
N GLU A 49 -18.12 23.16 -6.39
CA GLU A 49 -18.52 23.69 -5.07
C GLU A 49 -17.32 23.80 -4.12
N LEU A 50 -16.26 23.04 -4.40
CA LEU A 50 -15.09 22.89 -3.52
C LEU A 50 -13.91 23.70 -4.07
N LYS A 51 -13.12 24.30 -3.19
CA LYS A 51 -11.93 25.09 -3.53
C LYS A 51 -10.78 24.73 -2.59
N ASP A 52 -9.57 24.84 -3.12
CA ASP A 52 -8.31 24.77 -2.36
C ASP A 52 -8.17 23.51 -1.51
N MET A 53 -8.67 22.40 -2.00
CA MET A 53 -8.51 21.08 -1.36
C MET A 53 -7.23 20.39 -1.81
N THR A 54 -6.62 19.63 -0.91
CA THR A 54 -5.49 18.78 -1.25
C THR A 54 -5.77 17.33 -0.80
N VAL A 55 -5.55 16.38 -1.70
CA VAL A 55 -5.62 14.94 -1.41
C VAL A 55 -4.21 14.37 -1.39
N PHE A 56 -3.76 13.94 -0.23
CA PHE A 56 -2.47 13.28 -0.01
C PHE A 56 -2.65 11.76 -0.10
N SER A 57 -1.93 11.11 -1.00
CA SER A 57 -1.98 9.64 -1.14
C SER A 57 -0.69 9.10 -1.77
N GLY A 58 -0.35 7.84 -1.42
CA GLY A 58 0.78 7.10 -1.96
C GLY A 58 0.52 6.54 -3.37
N LEU A 59 0.80 5.25 -3.57
CA LEU A 59 0.54 4.55 -4.83
C LEU A 59 -0.95 4.63 -5.23
N LEU A 60 -1.24 5.01 -6.47
CA LEU A 60 -2.58 4.87 -7.07
C LEU A 60 -2.54 3.84 -8.20
N ILE A 61 -3.55 2.97 -8.21
CA ILE A 61 -3.79 1.98 -9.26
C ILE A 61 -5.03 2.38 -10.06
N ASN A 62 -6.02 2.96 -9.38
CA ASN A 62 -7.25 3.43 -9.99
C ASN A 62 -7.05 4.75 -10.77
N LEU A 63 -7.71 4.88 -11.91
CA LEU A 63 -7.82 6.15 -12.62
C LEU A 63 -8.86 7.02 -11.91
N LEU A 64 -8.42 8.13 -11.33
CA LEU A 64 -9.28 9.05 -10.61
C LEU A 64 -9.43 10.36 -11.38
N ASP A 65 -10.66 10.80 -11.59
CA ASP A 65 -10.96 11.97 -12.43
C ASP A 65 -10.32 13.26 -11.94
N TYR A 66 -10.24 13.45 -10.62
CA TYR A 66 -9.69 14.69 -10.05
C TYR A 66 -8.19 14.90 -10.31
N LEU A 67 -7.49 13.95 -10.91
CA LEU A 67 -6.10 14.11 -11.34
C LEU A 67 -5.95 15.03 -12.58
N LYS A 68 -7.04 15.25 -13.33
CA LYS A 68 -7.07 16.02 -14.57
C LYS A 68 -6.93 17.53 -14.31
N ALA A 69 -6.50 18.27 -15.34
CA ALA A 69 -6.28 19.73 -15.27
C ALA A 69 -7.52 20.53 -14.88
N GLU A 70 -8.72 20.06 -15.24
CA GLU A 70 -10.00 20.76 -14.96
C GLU A 70 -10.30 20.91 -13.46
N TYR A 71 -9.66 20.11 -12.61
CA TYR A 71 -9.80 20.16 -11.15
C TYR A 71 -8.84 21.15 -10.47
N LYS A 72 -7.98 21.81 -11.24
CA LYS A 72 -7.04 22.81 -10.70
C LYS A 72 -7.79 23.93 -9.95
N GLY A 73 -7.26 24.28 -8.76
CA GLY A 73 -7.89 25.26 -7.86
C GLY A 73 -9.08 24.75 -7.08
N HIS A 74 -9.49 23.52 -7.33
CA HIS A 74 -10.57 22.83 -6.63
C HIS A 74 -10.03 21.67 -5.78
N ILE A 75 -9.49 20.63 -6.42
CA ILE A 75 -8.96 19.43 -5.77
C ILE A 75 -7.59 19.13 -6.38
N LYS A 76 -6.54 19.36 -5.62
CA LYS A 76 -5.16 19.06 -5.97
C LYS A 76 -4.75 17.70 -5.42
N HIS A 77 -3.91 16.96 -6.14
CA HIS A 77 -3.27 15.74 -5.66
C HIS A 77 -1.84 16.00 -5.21
N HIS A 78 -1.49 15.49 -4.02
CA HIS A 78 -0.12 15.54 -3.52
C HIS A 78 0.35 14.11 -3.22
N THR A 79 1.55 13.75 -3.67
CA THR A 79 2.08 12.39 -3.53
C THR A 79 3.56 12.35 -3.26
N ILE A 80 4.00 11.26 -2.65
CA ILE A 80 5.42 10.90 -2.51
C ILE A 80 5.86 9.89 -3.58
N PHE A 81 4.93 9.37 -4.39
CA PHE A 81 5.22 8.36 -5.40
C PHE A 81 4.47 8.61 -6.69
N ALA A 82 5.19 9.00 -7.73
CA ALA A 82 4.66 9.21 -9.08
C ALA A 82 4.60 7.90 -9.88
N GLY A 83 3.73 6.99 -9.47
CA GLY A 83 3.50 5.72 -10.16
C GLY A 83 2.88 5.90 -11.56
N PRO A 84 2.68 4.82 -12.34
CA PRO A 84 2.23 4.87 -13.74
C PRO A 84 0.97 5.72 -13.96
N VAL A 85 -0.06 5.56 -13.13
CA VAL A 85 -1.31 6.33 -13.23
C VAL A 85 -1.05 7.82 -13.10
N LYS A 86 -0.28 8.24 -12.09
CA LYS A 86 -0.01 9.67 -11.85
C LYS A 86 0.86 10.29 -12.95
N ARG A 87 1.83 9.54 -13.48
CA ARG A 87 2.68 10.03 -14.59
C ARG A 87 1.87 10.43 -15.82
N MET A 88 0.74 9.80 -16.08
CA MET A 88 -0.17 10.17 -17.19
C MET A 88 -0.74 11.58 -17.04
N PHE A 89 -0.78 12.12 -15.83
CA PHE A 89 -1.39 13.42 -15.52
C PHE A 89 -0.40 14.47 -15.01
N LEU A 90 0.88 14.14 -14.79
CA LEU A 90 1.88 15.10 -14.28
C LEU A 90 1.97 16.37 -15.14
N SER A 91 1.98 16.22 -16.47
CA SER A 91 2.04 17.36 -17.41
C SER A 91 0.81 18.27 -17.35
N GLN A 92 -0.29 17.79 -16.79
CA GLN A 92 -1.51 18.59 -16.62
C GLN A 92 -1.44 19.55 -15.42
N GLY A 93 -0.44 19.37 -14.53
CA GLY A 93 -0.10 20.31 -13.47
C GLY A 93 -1.10 20.38 -12.32
N ASN A 94 -1.86 19.30 -12.06
CA ASN A 94 -2.72 19.14 -10.89
C ASN A 94 -2.17 18.15 -9.85
N ILE A 95 -0.94 17.70 -10.06
CA ILE A 95 -0.24 16.75 -9.16
C ILE A 95 1.05 17.39 -8.69
N GLU A 96 1.24 17.43 -7.38
CA GLU A 96 2.50 17.78 -6.73
C GLU A 96 3.20 16.51 -6.24
N VAL A 97 4.52 16.45 -6.43
CA VAL A 97 5.34 15.32 -5.97
C VAL A 97 6.36 15.83 -4.96
N THR A 98 6.40 15.21 -3.80
CA THR A 98 7.45 15.45 -2.79
C THR A 98 8.35 14.24 -2.71
N SER A 99 9.64 14.43 -2.93
CA SER A 99 10.64 13.38 -2.68
C SER A 99 10.86 13.23 -1.19
N TYR A 100 10.74 12.00 -0.70
CA TYR A 100 10.92 11.70 0.72
C TYR A 100 11.48 10.28 0.92
N GLN A 101 12.25 10.10 1.97
CA GLN A 101 12.75 8.78 2.35
C GLN A 101 11.60 7.88 2.81
N PHE A 102 11.40 6.74 2.14
CA PHE A 102 10.27 5.86 2.41
C PHE A 102 10.26 5.29 3.84
N SER A 103 11.44 5.04 4.42
CA SER A 103 11.59 4.65 5.83
C SER A 103 11.15 5.72 6.84
N LYS A 104 10.98 6.97 6.40
CA LYS A 104 10.62 8.11 7.25
C LYS A 104 9.22 8.65 7.00
N THR A 105 8.33 7.81 6.46
CA THR A 105 6.94 8.19 6.15
C THR A 105 6.16 8.68 7.36
N ASP A 106 6.49 8.24 8.57
CA ASP A 106 5.85 8.71 9.81
C ASP A 106 6.17 10.18 10.07
N GLU A 107 7.43 10.60 9.85
CA GLU A 107 7.84 12.01 9.99
C GLU A 107 7.07 12.89 9.00
N LEU A 108 6.97 12.43 7.74
CA LEU A 108 6.20 13.13 6.71
C LEU A 108 4.72 13.21 7.08
N THR A 109 4.11 12.10 7.49
CA THR A 109 2.69 12.04 7.85
C THR A 109 2.36 13.01 8.98
N ASN A 110 3.24 13.12 9.98
CA ASN A 110 3.06 14.08 11.08
C ASN A 110 3.24 15.55 10.64
N ALA A 111 3.99 15.79 9.57
CA ALA A 111 4.22 17.14 9.03
C ALA A 111 3.13 17.60 8.04
N LEU A 112 2.33 16.67 7.49
CA LEU A 112 1.26 17.01 6.56
C LEU A 112 0.09 17.68 7.30
N PRO A 113 -0.50 18.75 6.73
CA PRO A 113 -1.59 19.49 7.37
C PRO A 113 -2.95 18.79 7.19
N CYS A 114 -2.99 17.46 7.28
CA CYS A 114 -4.22 16.71 7.05
C CYS A 114 -5.19 16.87 8.24
N ASN A 115 -6.43 17.24 7.94
CA ASN A 115 -7.52 17.34 8.91
C ASN A 115 -8.63 16.29 8.68
N VAL A 116 -8.62 15.60 7.53
CA VAL A 116 -9.58 14.56 7.19
C VAL A 116 -8.85 13.30 6.71
N ALA A 117 -9.32 12.14 7.14
CA ALA A 117 -8.91 10.85 6.59
C ALA A 117 -10.04 10.19 5.80
N LEU A 118 -9.72 9.64 4.64
CA LEU A 118 -10.60 8.79 3.84
C LEU A 118 -9.94 7.42 3.70
N PHE A 119 -10.56 6.39 4.28
CA PHE A 119 -10.05 5.03 4.22
C PHE A 119 -11.07 4.08 3.57
N GLU A 120 -10.59 3.18 2.72
CA GLU A 120 -11.30 1.94 2.45
C GLU A 120 -10.91 0.91 3.51
N VAL A 121 -11.91 0.20 4.03
CA VAL A 121 -11.74 -0.76 5.12
C VAL A 121 -12.59 -2.01 4.86
N SER A 122 -12.22 -3.11 5.52
CA SER A 122 -13.02 -4.35 5.52
C SER A 122 -14.33 -4.19 6.29
N GLU A 123 -15.23 -5.16 6.17
CA GLU A 123 -16.33 -5.31 7.13
C GLU A 123 -15.78 -5.44 8.57
N PRO A 124 -16.55 -4.98 9.58
CA PRO A 124 -16.15 -5.13 10.97
C PRO A 124 -16.05 -6.60 11.40
N ASP A 125 -15.07 -6.91 12.25
CA ASP A 125 -15.02 -8.19 12.95
C ASP A 125 -16.09 -8.27 14.07
N THR A 126 -16.17 -9.40 14.77
CA THR A 126 -17.11 -9.62 15.89
C THR A 126 -16.94 -8.64 17.05
N ARG A 127 -15.89 -7.84 17.06
CA ARG A 127 -15.59 -6.83 18.09
C ARG A 127 -15.69 -5.41 17.57
N GLY A 128 -16.07 -5.21 16.29
CA GLY A 128 -16.22 -3.91 15.66
C GLY A 128 -14.92 -3.31 15.10
N TYR A 129 -13.86 -4.10 14.94
CA TYR A 129 -12.64 -3.67 14.26
C TYR A 129 -12.74 -3.90 12.75
N MET A 130 -12.37 -2.91 11.98
CA MET A 130 -12.26 -2.92 10.53
C MET A 130 -10.78 -2.88 10.15
N SER A 131 -10.37 -3.71 9.19
CA SER A 131 -8.99 -3.68 8.68
C SER A 131 -8.85 -2.62 7.59
N PHE A 132 -7.71 -1.93 7.54
CA PHE A 132 -7.35 -1.04 6.45
C PHE A 132 -7.00 -1.77 5.13
N GLY A 133 -7.14 -3.10 5.08
CA GLY A 133 -6.90 -3.91 3.89
C GLY A 133 -5.41 -4.08 3.53
N PRO A 134 -5.13 -4.48 2.27
CA PRO A 134 -3.79 -4.94 1.88
C PRO A 134 -2.72 -3.85 1.90
N LEU A 135 -3.09 -2.57 1.77
CA LEU A 135 -2.16 -1.43 1.80
C LEU A 135 -2.40 -0.52 3.01
N GLY A 136 -3.12 -1.03 4.01
CA GLY A 136 -3.58 -0.22 5.13
C GLY A 136 -2.52 0.16 6.15
N THR A 137 -1.51 -0.66 6.34
CA THR A 137 -0.45 -0.40 7.33
C THR A 137 0.59 0.60 6.84
N PHE A 138 0.44 1.09 5.61
CA PHE A 138 1.34 2.10 5.05
C PHE A 138 1.51 3.26 6.02
N ASN A 139 0.42 3.95 6.42
CA ASN A 139 0.42 4.98 7.46
C ASN A 139 -0.99 5.22 8.04
N ASN A 140 -1.98 4.43 7.69
CA ASN A 140 -3.38 4.73 8.04
C ASN A 140 -3.62 4.76 9.55
N GLY A 141 -2.97 3.88 10.31
CA GLY A 141 -3.04 3.89 11.75
C GLY A 141 -2.51 5.18 12.37
N LEU A 142 -1.40 5.72 11.87
CA LEU A 142 -0.83 7.00 12.31
C LEU A 142 -1.74 8.17 11.89
N VAL A 143 -2.19 8.20 10.64
CA VAL A 143 -3.13 9.22 10.13
C VAL A 143 -4.39 9.27 10.98
N SER A 144 -4.97 8.11 11.33
CA SER A 144 -6.21 8.04 12.12
C SER A 144 -6.10 8.65 13.53
N ARG A 145 -4.90 8.85 14.03
CA ARG A 145 -4.64 9.50 15.33
C ARG A 145 -4.42 11.02 15.23
N ASN A 146 -4.18 11.52 14.01
CA ASN A 146 -3.71 12.89 13.78
C ASN A 146 -4.70 13.78 13.02
N VAL A 147 -5.88 13.28 12.68
CA VAL A 147 -6.91 14.03 11.94
C VAL A 147 -8.14 14.31 12.79
N ASP A 148 -8.88 15.35 12.42
CA ASP A 148 -10.10 15.77 13.12
C ASP A 148 -11.32 14.96 12.71
N LYS A 149 -11.31 14.38 11.49
CA LYS A 149 -12.45 13.66 10.92
C LYS A 149 -12.00 12.42 10.16
N ILE A 150 -12.68 11.31 10.41
CA ILE A 150 -12.43 10.04 9.73
C ILE A 150 -13.71 9.56 9.05
N ILE A 151 -13.64 9.39 7.73
CA ILE A 151 -14.73 8.83 6.92
C ILE A 151 -14.21 7.51 6.32
N VAL A 152 -14.95 6.44 6.50
CA VAL A 152 -14.56 5.14 5.95
C VAL A 152 -15.57 4.65 4.92
N GLN A 153 -15.04 4.06 3.86
CA GLN A 153 -15.78 3.26 2.89
C GLN A 153 -15.58 1.80 3.25
N VAL A 154 -16.60 1.14 3.76
CA VAL A 154 -16.58 -0.29 4.07
C VAL A 154 -16.84 -1.06 2.80
N ASN A 155 -15.85 -1.80 2.30
CA ASN A 155 -15.98 -2.62 1.12
C ASN A 155 -15.94 -4.11 1.51
N LYS A 156 -16.99 -4.85 1.17
CA LYS A 156 -17.12 -6.30 1.46
C LYS A 156 -16.00 -7.15 0.85
N LYS A 157 -15.32 -6.65 -0.18
CA LYS A 157 -14.22 -7.34 -0.86
C LYS A 157 -12.86 -7.04 -0.24
N THR A 158 -12.78 -6.04 0.63
CA THR A 158 -11.51 -5.71 1.30
C THR A 158 -11.18 -6.78 2.34
N PRO A 159 -10.01 -7.45 2.23
CA PRO A 159 -9.61 -8.51 3.16
C PRO A 159 -9.34 -7.94 4.56
N PHE A 160 -9.59 -8.76 5.57
CA PHE A 160 -9.20 -8.45 6.95
C PHE A 160 -7.74 -8.86 7.17
N VAL A 161 -6.82 -7.94 6.99
CA VAL A 161 -5.37 -8.18 7.08
C VAL A 161 -4.88 -7.94 8.49
N ASN A 162 -4.08 -8.88 9.03
CA ASN A 162 -3.50 -8.81 10.36
C ASN A 162 -2.21 -7.97 10.37
N GLY A 163 -1.98 -7.21 11.44
CA GLY A 163 -0.74 -6.44 11.57
C GLY A 163 -0.73 -5.42 12.68
N MET A 164 0.37 -4.69 12.79
CA MET A 164 0.52 -3.56 13.68
C MET A 164 -0.10 -2.30 13.04
N ASP A 165 -0.95 -1.60 13.78
CA ASP A 165 -1.70 -0.43 13.27
C ASP A 165 -2.57 -0.73 12.04
N ALA A 166 -2.96 -2.00 11.86
CA ALA A 166 -3.69 -2.49 10.69
C ALA A 166 -5.22 -2.30 10.78
N HIS A 167 -5.73 -1.86 11.91
CA HIS A 167 -7.17 -1.85 12.19
C HIS A 167 -7.64 -0.54 12.79
N ILE A 168 -8.92 -0.23 12.55
CA ILE A 168 -9.64 0.86 13.20
C ILE A 168 -10.97 0.35 13.75
N HIS A 169 -11.31 0.75 14.98
CA HIS A 169 -12.59 0.38 15.59
C HIS A 169 -13.70 1.34 15.17
N VAL A 170 -14.92 0.85 14.98
CA VAL A 170 -16.11 1.63 14.61
C VAL A 170 -16.29 2.90 15.45
N SER A 171 -15.94 2.86 16.74
CA SER A 171 -16.05 4.04 17.62
C SER A 171 -15.14 5.21 17.25
N LYS A 172 -14.10 4.97 16.45
CA LYS A 172 -13.08 5.97 16.07
C LYS A 172 -13.37 6.68 14.75
N VAL A 173 -14.36 6.25 14.00
CA VAL A 173 -14.75 6.87 12.74
C VAL A 173 -15.96 7.78 12.94
N ASP A 174 -16.12 8.79 12.09
CA ASP A 174 -17.22 9.73 12.18
C ASP A 174 -18.38 9.35 11.24
N TYR A 175 -18.05 8.92 10.03
CA TYR A 175 -19.01 8.51 9.00
C TYR A 175 -18.59 7.22 8.34
N ILE A 176 -19.57 6.40 8.00
CA ILE A 176 -19.39 5.12 7.32
C ILE A 176 -20.28 5.13 6.08
N CYS A 177 -19.71 4.80 4.91
CA CYS A 177 -20.49 4.42 3.73
C CYS A 177 -20.09 3.02 3.30
N GLU A 178 -20.98 2.31 2.61
CA GLU A 178 -20.74 0.94 2.16
C GLU A 178 -20.48 0.88 0.65
N ALA A 179 -19.68 -0.08 0.24
CA ALA A 179 -19.33 -0.38 -1.12
C ALA A 179 -19.25 -1.90 -1.35
N ASP A 180 -19.38 -2.32 -2.60
CA ASP A 180 -19.24 -3.71 -3.01
C ASP A 180 -18.61 -3.74 -4.41
N HIS A 181 -17.29 -3.55 -4.48
CA HIS A 181 -16.51 -3.60 -5.71
C HIS A 181 -15.23 -4.41 -5.52
N GLU A 182 -14.73 -5.00 -6.59
CA GLU A 182 -13.43 -5.70 -6.57
C GLU A 182 -12.30 -4.69 -6.33
N LEU A 183 -11.27 -5.12 -5.59
CA LEU A 183 -10.08 -4.31 -5.38
C LEU A 183 -9.30 -4.16 -6.70
N ALA A 184 -8.64 -3.03 -6.87
CA ALA A 184 -7.78 -2.83 -8.04
C ALA A 184 -6.60 -3.81 -8.00
N GLU A 185 -6.33 -4.44 -9.15
CA GLU A 185 -5.26 -5.42 -9.32
C GLU A 185 -4.12 -4.87 -10.16
N ILE A 186 -2.91 -5.32 -9.88
CA ILE A 186 -1.78 -5.19 -10.80
C ILE A 186 -1.63 -6.51 -11.57
N PRO A 187 -1.80 -6.49 -12.90
CA PRO A 187 -1.69 -7.71 -13.69
C PRO A 187 -0.33 -8.38 -13.53
N HIS A 188 -0.35 -9.71 -13.46
CA HIS A 188 0.87 -10.49 -13.47
C HIS A 188 1.62 -10.28 -14.81
N ILE A 189 2.90 -9.91 -14.72
CA ILE A 189 3.75 -9.71 -15.90
C ILE A 189 4.68 -10.92 -16.04
N THR A 190 4.56 -11.66 -17.14
CA THR A 190 5.41 -12.82 -17.43
C THR A 190 6.84 -12.35 -17.75
N PRO A 191 7.87 -12.90 -17.07
CA PRO A 191 9.27 -12.62 -17.38
C PRO A 191 9.66 -13.16 -18.77
N GLY A 192 10.60 -12.48 -19.42
CA GLY A 192 11.24 -12.96 -20.64
C GLY A 192 12.57 -13.69 -20.36
N GLU A 193 13.23 -14.13 -21.43
CA GLU A 193 14.51 -14.86 -21.33
C GLU A 193 15.61 -14.07 -20.60
N LYS A 194 15.65 -12.74 -20.82
CA LYS A 194 16.66 -11.87 -20.16
C LYS A 194 16.45 -11.83 -18.66
N GLU A 195 15.20 -11.65 -18.23
CA GLU A 195 14.86 -11.64 -16.81
C GLU A 195 15.17 -13.00 -16.15
N HIS A 196 14.88 -14.11 -16.83
CA HIS A 196 15.24 -15.44 -16.33
C HIS A 196 16.75 -15.63 -16.21
N LYS A 197 17.54 -15.15 -17.18
CA LYS A 197 18.99 -15.25 -17.12
C LYS A 197 19.61 -14.43 -15.99
N ILE A 198 19.09 -13.22 -15.75
CA ILE A 198 19.52 -12.39 -14.63
C ILE A 198 19.12 -13.05 -13.30
N ALA A 199 17.92 -13.61 -13.22
CA ALA A 199 17.44 -14.30 -12.03
C ALA A 199 18.30 -15.51 -11.65
N GLU A 200 18.82 -16.29 -12.62
CA GLU A 200 19.77 -17.37 -12.38
C GLU A 200 20.99 -16.88 -11.57
N TYR A 201 21.64 -15.82 -12.03
CA TYR A 201 22.81 -15.25 -11.35
C TYR A 201 22.51 -14.72 -9.94
N ILE A 202 21.29 -14.21 -9.73
CA ILE A 202 20.86 -13.72 -8.42
C ILE A 202 20.62 -14.90 -7.49
N VAL A 203 19.84 -15.89 -7.93
CA VAL A 203 19.42 -17.03 -7.09
C VAL A 203 20.58 -17.93 -6.70
N GLU A 204 21.61 -18.08 -7.55
CA GLU A 204 22.86 -18.76 -7.19
C GLU A 204 23.52 -18.19 -5.92
N ARG A 205 23.35 -16.88 -5.66
CA ARG A 205 23.94 -16.18 -4.51
C ARG A 205 23.07 -16.18 -3.26
N ILE A 206 21.85 -16.67 -3.37
CA ILE A 206 20.92 -16.73 -2.23
C ILE A 206 21.10 -18.07 -1.52
N PRO A 207 21.50 -18.11 -0.26
CA PRO A 207 21.56 -19.36 0.49
C PRO A 207 20.15 -19.86 0.87
N ASP A 208 20.03 -21.13 1.19
CA ASP A 208 18.86 -21.63 1.91
C ASP A 208 18.73 -20.89 3.26
N GLU A 209 17.54 -20.85 3.83
CA GLU A 209 17.23 -20.17 5.09
C GLU A 209 17.38 -18.62 5.02
N ALA A 210 17.66 -18.03 3.84
CA ALA A 210 17.73 -16.58 3.69
C ALA A 210 16.38 -15.92 3.95
N CYS A 211 16.42 -14.70 4.51
CA CYS A 211 15.26 -13.84 4.60
C CYS A 211 15.25 -12.85 3.43
N ILE A 212 14.20 -12.83 2.65
CA ILE A 212 14.15 -12.19 1.33
C ILE A 212 13.30 -10.93 1.35
N GLN A 213 13.78 -9.89 0.67
CA GLN A 213 13.04 -8.75 0.16
C GLN A 213 13.19 -8.72 -1.36
N ILE A 214 12.08 -8.64 -2.08
CA ILE A 214 12.06 -8.53 -3.55
C ILE A 214 11.12 -7.39 -3.92
N GLY A 215 11.51 -6.60 -4.94
CA GLY A 215 10.67 -5.55 -5.50
C GLY A 215 9.55 -6.07 -6.42
N LEU A 216 9.00 -5.17 -7.24
CA LEU A 216 7.94 -5.45 -8.21
C LEU A 216 8.51 -5.49 -9.64
N GLY A 217 7.89 -6.27 -10.52
CA GLY A 217 8.14 -6.26 -11.96
C GLY A 217 8.65 -7.59 -12.52
N LYS A 218 8.98 -7.60 -13.83
CA LYS A 218 9.36 -8.81 -14.55
C LYS A 218 10.54 -9.56 -13.93
N LEU A 219 11.58 -8.82 -13.55
CA LEU A 219 12.76 -9.42 -12.94
C LEU A 219 12.44 -9.99 -11.55
N ALA A 220 11.68 -9.27 -10.74
CA ALA A 220 11.24 -9.76 -9.44
C ALA A 220 10.42 -11.05 -9.55
N ASN A 221 9.53 -11.15 -10.54
CA ASN A 221 8.79 -12.37 -10.81
C ASN A 221 9.71 -13.51 -11.26
N ALA A 222 10.71 -13.24 -12.14
CA ALA A 222 11.68 -14.24 -12.56
C ALA A 222 12.49 -14.80 -11.38
N VAL A 223 12.94 -13.93 -10.47
CA VAL A 223 13.64 -14.34 -9.25
C VAL A 223 12.70 -15.19 -8.39
N GLY A 224 11.45 -14.73 -8.17
CA GLY A 224 10.47 -15.47 -7.39
C GLY A 224 10.27 -16.90 -7.91
N TYR A 225 10.11 -17.09 -9.22
CA TYR A 225 9.96 -18.44 -9.79
C TYR A 225 11.19 -19.33 -9.57
N GLN A 226 12.39 -18.77 -9.66
CA GLN A 226 13.61 -19.56 -9.51
C GLN A 226 13.96 -19.88 -8.04
N LEU A 227 13.39 -19.14 -7.08
CA LEU A 227 13.52 -19.44 -5.66
C LEU A 227 12.83 -20.75 -5.24
N GLU A 228 12.03 -21.37 -6.10
CA GLU A 228 11.43 -22.70 -5.85
C GLU A 228 12.44 -23.79 -5.56
N GLN A 229 13.68 -23.64 -5.99
CA GLN A 229 14.76 -24.58 -5.72
C GLN A 229 15.41 -24.41 -4.33
N LYS A 230 15.06 -23.35 -3.59
CA LYS A 230 15.59 -23.05 -2.25
C LYS A 230 14.69 -23.61 -1.17
N LYS A 231 15.20 -23.64 0.08
CA LYS A 231 14.51 -24.21 1.23
C LYS A 231 14.47 -23.23 2.40
N ASP A 232 13.38 -23.31 3.16
CA ASP A 232 13.22 -22.64 4.45
C ASP A 232 13.44 -21.12 4.40
N LEU A 233 13.02 -20.48 3.30
CA LEU A 233 13.18 -19.05 3.13
C LEU A 233 12.22 -18.28 4.04
N GLY A 234 12.68 -17.10 4.50
CA GLY A 234 11.90 -16.12 5.21
C GLY A 234 11.49 -14.94 4.32
N VAL A 235 10.51 -14.14 4.77
CA VAL A 235 10.10 -12.90 4.12
C VAL A 235 10.11 -11.76 5.12
N HIS A 236 10.81 -10.68 4.75
CA HIS A 236 10.71 -9.35 5.36
C HIS A 236 10.84 -8.32 4.23
N THR A 237 9.75 -7.75 3.80
CA THR A 237 9.68 -6.99 2.54
C THR A 237 8.79 -5.75 2.68
N GLU A 238 9.03 -4.73 1.88
CA GLU A 238 8.08 -3.61 1.75
C GLU A 238 6.75 -4.11 1.20
N MET A 239 6.81 -4.82 0.07
CA MET A 239 5.64 -5.25 -0.66
C MET A 239 5.59 -6.78 -0.79
N LEU A 240 4.46 -7.36 -0.42
CA LEU A 240 4.12 -8.74 -0.73
C LEU A 240 3.58 -8.83 -2.15
N THR A 241 4.07 -9.80 -2.93
CA THR A 241 3.72 -10.01 -4.35
C THR A 241 3.15 -11.40 -4.60
N ASP A 242 2.50 -11.59 -5.76
CA ASP A 242 1.92 -12.89 -6.14
C ASP A 242 2.95 -14.02 -6.20
N SER A 243 4.18 -13.75 -6.66
CA SER A 243 5.25 -14.75 -6.67
C SER A 243 5.63 -15.23 -5.28
N MET A 244 5.62 -14.32 -4.28
CA MET A 244 5.86 -14.69 -2.89
C MET A 244 4.71 -15.52 -2.31
N VAL A 245 3.47 -15.21 -2.65
CA VAL A 245 2.29 -15.99 -2.25
C VAL A 245 2.38 -17.41 -2.82
N THR A 246 2.75 -17.55 -4.10
CA THR A 246 2.97 -18.85 -4.74
C THR A 246 4.02 -19.66 -3.98
N LEU A 247 5.16 -19.06 -3.61
CA LEU A 247 6.21 -19.74 -2.85
C LEU A 247 5.79 -20.08 -1.40
N ALA A 248 4.99 -19.23 -0.78
CA ALA A 248 4.43 -19.53 0.55
C ALA A 248 3.46 -20.72 0.50
N LYS A 249 2.58 -20.79 -0.51
CA LYS A 249 1.67 -21.94 -0.72
C LYS A 249 2.43 -23.26 -1.00
N LYS A 250 3.63 -23.17 -1.60
CA LYS A 250 4.52 -24.32 -1.82
C LYS A 250 5.39 -24.67 -0.61
N GLY A 251 5.29 -23.92 0.49
CA GLY A 251 6.08 -24.15 1.71
C GLY A 251 7.54 -23.69 1.61
N ILE A 252 7.93 -22.98 0.55
CA ILE A 252 9.29 -22.44 0.37
C ILE A 252 9.49 -21.24 1.30
N PHE A 253 8.52 -20.35 1.38
CA PHE A 253 8.47 -19.26 2.36
C PHE A 253 7.70 -19.69 3.60
N ASN A 254 8.29 -20.58 4.42
CA ASN A 254 7.72 -21.02 5.70
C ASN A 254 8.09 -20.10 6.87
N CYS A 255 9.13 -19.27 6.72
CA CYS A 255 9.61 -18.32 7.73
C CYS A 255 10.12 -18.96 9.05
N GLU A 256 10.31 -20.27 9.11
CA GLU A 256 10.68 -21.00 10.32
C GLU A 256 12.10 -20.69 10.81
N LYS A 257 13.00 -20.32 9.89
CA LYS A 257 14.40 -20.06 10.21
C LYS A 257 14.70 -18.56 10.45
N LYS A 258 13.69 -17.69 10.33
CA LYS A 258 13.90 -16.26 10.62
C LYS A 258 14.37 -16.05 12.06
N THR A 259 15.37 -15.20 12.24
CA THR A 259 15.87 -14.78 13.56
C THR A 259 15.02 -13.70 14.20
N PHE A 260 14.27 -12.94 13.38
CA PHE A 260 13.37 -11.89 13.82
C PHE A 260 11.98 -12.06 13.15
N HIS A 261 10.91 -12.00 13.93
CA HIS A 261 9.54 -12.32 13.49
C HIS A 261 9.43 -13.75 12.88
N ARG A 262 9.91 -14.73 13.62
CA ARG A 262 9.82 -16.13 13.23
C ARG A 262 8.38 -16.54 12.93
N ASP A 263 8.22 -17.46 11.97
CA ASP A 263 6.93 -18.00 11.51
C ASP A 263 5.97 -16.93 10.93
N LYS A 264 6.52 -15.78 10.48
CA LYS A 264 5.72 -14.69 9.85
C LYS A 264 6.33 -14.21 8.54
N ILE A 265 5.50 -14.11 7.53
CA ILE A 265 5.72 -13.26 6.38
C ILE A 265 5.47 -11.83 6.85
N VAL A 266 6.52 -11.04 6.94
CA VAL A 266 6.47 -9.64 7.39
C VAL A 266 6.52 -8.73 6.19
N CYS A 267 5.51 -7.87 6.02
CA CYS A 267 5.48 -6.92 4.91
C CYS A 267 4.84 -5.58 5.32
N GLY A 268 5.11 -4.54 4.55
CA GLY A 268 4.47 -3.24 4.72
C GLY A 268 3.08 -3.23 4.10
N PHE A 269 2.93 -3.88 2.96
CA PHE A 269 1.67 -3.95 2.21
C PHE A 269 1.70 -5.08 1.18
N GLY A 270 0.53 -5.40 0.62
CA GLY A 270 0.40 -6.34 -0.49
C GLY A 270 -0.27 -5.66 -1.70
N VAL A 271 0.30 -5.84 -2.90
CA VAL A 271 -0.29 -5.39 -4.15
C VAL A 271 -0.05 -6.44 -5.23
N GLY A 272 -1.11 -6.89 -5.87
CA GLY A 272 -1.05 -7.95 -6.89
C GLY A 272 -2.43 -8.27 -7.44
N THR A 273 -2.71 -9.55 -7.57
CA THR A 273 -3.99 -10.07 -8.05
C THR A 273 -4.93 -10.38 -6.87
N LYS A 274 -6.16 -10.72 -7.19
CA LYS A 274 -7.16 -11.19 -6.23
C LYS A 274 -6.64 -12.35 -5.36
N GLU A 275 -5.86 -13.26 -5.94
CA GLU A 275 -5.28 -14.40 -5.22
C GLU A 275 -4.37 -13.94 -4.05
N LEU A 276 -3.62 -12.87 -4.24
CA LEU A 276 -2.80 -12.28 -3.18
C LEU A 276 -3.69 -11.72 -2.07
N TYR A 277 -4.77 -11.00 -2.42
CA TYR A 277 -5.67 -10.40 -1.43
C TYR A 277 -6.41 -11.48 -0.62
N GLU A 278 -6.87 -12.54 -1.28
CA GLU A 278 -7.46 -13.70 -0.62
C GLU A 278 -6.45 -14.42 0.30
N PHE A 279 -5.18 -14.52 -0.10
CA PHE A 279 -4.12 -15.08 0.74
C PHE A 279 -3.86 -14.24 2.00
N MET A 280 -4.00 -12.91 1.91
CA MET A 280 -3.80 -12.01 3.06
C MET A 280 -4.98 -12.03 4.04
N ASP A 281 -6.19 -12.42 3.59
CA ASP A 281 -7.39 -12.39 4.42
C ASP A 281 -7.27 -13.33 5.61
N ARG A 282 -7.30 -12.76 6.82
CA ARG A 282 -7.25 -13.48 8.10
C ARG A 282 -6.12 -14.51 8.21
N ASN A 283 -5.10 -14.41 7.36
CA ASN A 283 -4.00 -15.37 7.33
C ASN A 283 -3.04 -15.14 8.50
N PRO A 284 -2.90 -16.11 9.42
CA PRO A 284 -2.01 -15.96 10.57
C PRO A 284 -0.53 -15.94 10.21
N LEU A 285 -0.15 -16.43 9.02
CA LEU A 285 1.23 -16.36 8.52
C LEU A 285 1.62 -14.93 8.13
N VAL A 286 0.68 -14.11 7.67
CA VAL A 286 0.93 -12.74 7.21
C VAL A 286 0.82 -11.75 8.37
N ALA A 287 1.83 -10.90 8.51
CA ALA A 287 1.84 -9.81 9.47
C ALA A 287 2.32 -8.53 8.79
N THR A 288 1.43 -7.54 8.70
CA THR A 288 1.75 -6.23 8.13
C THR A 288 2.20 -5.25 9.20
N PHE A 289 3.13 -4.38 8.85
CA PHE A 289 3.70 -3.36 9.73
C PHE A 289 3.82 -2.02 9.01
N PRO A 290 3.81 -0.88 9.74
CA PRO A 290 4.13 0.42 9.15
C PRO A 290 5.45 0.40 8.37
N ILE A 291 5.53 1.17 7.30
CA ILE A 291 6.75 1.22 6.47
C ILE A 291 7.97 1.71 7.25
N SER A 292 7.77 2.65 8.16
CA SER A 292 8.82 3.10 9.08
C SER A 292 9.41 1.96 9.92
N TYR A 293 8.60 0.95 10.25
CA TYR A 293 9.06 -0.25 10.96
C TYR A 293 9.75 -1.26 10.04
N ILE A 294 9.18 -1.50 8.85
CA ILE A 294 9.73 -2.45 7.86
C ILE A 294 11.12 -2.02 7.40
N ASN A 295 11.27 -0.74 7.09
CA ASN A 295 12.51 -0.17 6.54
C ASN A 295 13.44 0.43 7.62
N ASP A 296 13.15 0.17 8.91
CA ASP A 296 14.05 0.55 9.99
C ASP A 296 15.32 -0.28 9.94
N ILE A 297 16.47 0.41 9.82
CA ILE A 297 17.78 -0.26 9.74
C ILE A 297 18.07 -1.11 10.98
N ASN A 298 17.59 -0.70 12.16
CA ASN A 298 17.79 -1.47 13.40
C ASN A 298 16.94 -2.75 13.41
N ASN A 299 15.79 -2.77 12.74
CA ASN A 299 14.96 -3.96 12.60
C ASN A 299 15.55 -4.91 11.55
N ILE A 300 15.97 -4.38 10.41
CA ILE A 300 16.62 -5.16 9.35
C ILE A 300 17.91 -5.80 9.87
N ALA A 301 18.72 -5.08 10.64
CA ALA A 301 19.97 -5.58 11.21
C ALA A 301 19.80 -6.77 12.19
N LYS A 302 18.60 -7.05 12.67
CA LYS A 302 18.28 -8.21 13.51
C LYS A 302 18.02 -9.50 12.71
N ILE A 303 17.97 -9.38 11.38
CA ILE A 303 17.61 -10.49 10.48
C ILE A 303 18.91 -11.08 9.91
N ASP A 304 19.24 -12.27 10.32
CA ASP A 304 20.35 -13.01 9.75
C ASP A 304 20.05 -13.42 8.29
N ASN A 305 21.09 -13.48 7.47
CA ASN A 305 20.99 -13.85 6.05
C ASN A 305 19.94 -13.05 5.27
N PHE A 306 19.81 -11.74 5.58
CA PHE A 306 18.91 -10.87 4.86
C PHE A 306 19.43 -10.53 3.46
N VAL A 307 18.62 -10.83 2.44
CA VAL A 307 18.95 -10.56 1.03
C VAL A 307 17.89 -9.63 0.44
N SER A 308 18.30 -8.42 0.08
CA SER A 308 17.46 -7.42 -0.57
C SER A 308 17.76 -7.34 -2.07
N ILE A 309 16.72 -7.51 -2.90
CA ILE A 309 16.82 -7.55 -4.35
C ILE A 309 15.99 -6.43 -4.93
N ASN A 310 16.67 -5.47 -5.58
CA ASN A 310 16.04 -4.30 -6.18
C ASN A 310 16.50 -4.08 -7.61
N ASN A 311 15.65 -3.46 -8.42
CA ASN A 311 15.96 -3.11 -9.80
C ASN A 311 16.82 -1.85 -9.87
N ALA A 312 17.70 -1.80 -10.87
CA ALA A 312 18.42 -0.59 -11.28
C ALA A 312 17.97 -0.17 -12.69
N LEU A 313 17.90 1.13 -12.92
CA LEU A 313 17.67 1.71 -14.24
C LEU A 313 18.98 1.83 -15.03
N THR A 314 20.01 2.31 -14.38
CA THR A 314 21.34 2.47 -14.98
C THR A 314 22.45 2.17 -13.96
N VAL A 315 23.58 1.68 -14.47
CA VAL A 315 24.82 1.50 -13.71
C VAL A 315 25.94 2.08 -14.58
N ASP A 316 26.76 2.96 -14.02
CA ASP A 316 27.93 3.51 -14.72
C ASP A 316 29.17 2.61 -14.60
N LEU A 317 30.25 2.97 -15.31
CA LEU A 317 31.49 2.20 -15.31
C LEU A 317 32.26 2.30 -13.97
N ALA A 318 31.90 3.25 -13.09
CA ALA A 318 32.43 3.38 -11.74
C ALA A 318 31.62 2.58 -10.71
N GLY A 319 30.53 1.91 -11.13
CA GLY A 319 29.66 1.12 -10.26
C GLY A 319 28.59 1.93 -9.53
N GLN A 320 28.34 3.19 -9.91
CA GLN A 320 27.25 3.97 -9.37
C GLN A 320 25.91 3.48 -9.94
N VAL A 321 24.91 3.33 -9.08
CA VAL A 321 23.60 2.78 -9.44
C VAL A 321 22.53 3.86 -9.33
N CYS A 322 21.74 4.05 -10.38
CA CYS A 322 20.53 4.87 -10.37
C CYS A 322 19.28 3.96 -10.52
N SER A 323 18.35 4.10 -9.59
CA SER A 323 17.07 3.34 -9.58
C SER A 323 15.85 4.23 -9.71
N GLU A 324 16.00 5.57 -9.76
CA GLU A 324 14.88 6.51 -9.61
C GLU A 324 14.56 7.28 -10.87
N THR A 325 15.57 7.69 -11.65
CA THR A 325 15.38 8.64 -12.76
C THR A 325 16.08 8.22 -14.03
N LEU A 326 15.57 8.65 -15.18
CA LEU A 326 16.22 8.63 -16.49
C LEU A 326 16.52 10.08 -16.90
N GLY A 327 17.73 10.55 -16.59
CA GLY A 327 18.12 11.95 -16.75
C GLY A 327 17.31 12.87 -15.84
N PHE A 328 16.66 13.87 -16.40
CA PHE A 328 15.78 14.81 -15.67
C PHE A 328 14.31 14.37 -15.59
N SER A 329 13.98 13.16 -16.05
CA SER A 329 12.63 12.61 -16.03
C SER A 329 12.49 11.60 -14.90
N VAL A 330 11.41 11.69 -14.17
CA VAL A 330 11.05 10.75 -13.08
C VAL A 330 10.25 9.58 -13.67
#